data_565edb7ec7b669165e81a5383bb0f7db
#
_entry.id   565edb7ec7b669165e81a5383bb0f7db
#
_cell.length_a   1.000
_cell.length_b   1.000
_cell.length_c   1.000
_cell.angle_alpha   90.00
_cell.angle_beta   90.00
_cell.angle_gamma   90.00
#
_symmetry.space_group_name_H-M   'P 1'
#
loop_
_entity.id
_entity.type
_entity.pdbx_description
1 polymer ?
#
loop_
_entity_poly.entity_id
_entity_poly.type
_entity_poly.pdbx_seq_one_letter_code
_entity_poly.pdbx_strand_id
1 'polypeptide(L)'
;MNIKNVIFIFIFLLLLILVSPRVKFKNEFIKVKVPNKLEELDQYLLVEESKFNLEENTKKEIIWNKGKEITKYSVVYFHGFGSSKNGIYPVPHNIAKALNANIFFARLKGHGIDEKDAFKGVKTQDWLRDIDEAIQIGKLIGKKLIIIGTSNGGTAAIWALETYPTEIHSAVLVSPNISPKDKKTNLIYYPWGRQIAYLITGGYNKPKTRESKRIEHEVIKPFHSKLQQVDSIIAMMGLVKLINSHGFDKIKIPMIIIYPPKDPTVDSNKINQFINEYGGYKKEIPITLIESYHSHVPVGNHSYRSAQNTSYFTKYTVDFIKKIKSK
;
A
#
# COMPACT_ATOMS: atom_id res chain seq x y z
N MET A 1 -31.73 -40.90 -2.40
CA MET A 1 -31.04 -40.64 -1.14
C MET A 1 -32.09 -40.48 -0.04
N ASN A 2 -31.95 -41.23 1.08
CA ASN A 2 -32.97 -41.19 2.14
C ASN A 2 -32.96 -39.79 2.80
N ILE A 3 -34.18 -39.26 3.12
CA ILE A 3 -34.33 -37.91 3.71
C ILE A 3 -33.48 -37.74 5.00
N LYS A 4 -33.32 -38.78 5.79
CA LYS A 4 -32.45 -38.81 6.99
C LYS A 4 -31.00 -38.53 6.63
N ASN A 5 -30.48 -39.09 5.52
CA ASN A 5 -29.13 -38.87 5.06
C ASN A 5 -28.94 -37.41 4.56
N VAL A 6 -29.94 -36.85 3.93
CA VAL A 6 -29.93 -35.43 3.50
C VAL A 6 -29.85 -34.50 4.71
N ILE A 7 -30.66 -34.74 5.72
CA ILE A 7 -30.71 -33.98 6.97
C ILE A 7 -29.35 -34.11 7.70
N PHE A 8 -28.80 -35.33 7.81
CA PHE A 8 -27.50 -35.55 8.45
C PHE A 8 -26.38 -34.80 7.74
N ILE A 9 -26.33 -34.87 6.41
CA ILE A 9 -25.33 -34.12 5.60
C ILE A 9 -25.48 -32.61 5.82
N PHE A 10 -26.73 -32.11 5.83
CA PHE A 10 -26.99 -30.69 6.06
C PHE A 10 -26.54 -30.24 7.46
N ILE A 11 -26.86 -30.99 8.50
CA ILE A 11 -26.42 -30.71 9.87
C ILE A 11 -24.89 -30.78 9.97
N PHE A 12 -24.27 -31.78 9.37
CA PHE A 12 -22.81 -31.91 9.34
C PHE A 12 -22.13 -30.72 8.66
N LEU A 13 -22.63 -30.29 7.50
CA LEU A 13 -22.12 -29.10 6.79
C LEU A 13 -22.33 -27.83 7.61
N LEU A 14 -23.48 -27.69 8.28
CA LEU A 14 -23.76 -26.56 9.17
C LEU A 14 -22.78 -26.51 10.35
N LEU A 15 -22.51 -27.66 10.96
CA LEU A 15 -21.51 -27.78 12.04
C LEU A 15 -20.12 -27.41 11.53
N LEU A 16 -19.71 -27.89 10.35
CA LEU A 16 -18.42 -27.51 9.75
C LEU A 16 -18.31 -26.00 9.55
N ILE A 17 -19.41 -25.33 9.18
CA ILE A 17 -19.42 -23.87 9.03
C ILE A 17 -19.35 -23.18 10.40
N LEU A 18 -20.06 -23.67 11.40
CA LEU A 18 -20.08 -23.08 12.74
C LEU A 18 -18.74 -23.17 13.47
N VAL A 19 -18.04 -24.30 13.35
CA VAL A 19 -16.70 -24.51 13.97
C VAL A 19 -15.55 -24.06 13.07
N SER A 20 -15.85 -23.44 11.93
CA SER A 20 -14.84 -23.11 10.94
C SER A 20 -13.84 -22.06 11.43
N PRO A 21 -12.55 -22.25 11.16
CA PRO A 21 -11.57 -21.20 11.38
C PRO A 21 -11.84 -20.04 10.39
N ARG A 22 -11.83 -18.82 10.92
CA ARG A 22 -11.95 -17.59 10.14
C ARG A 22 -10.76 -16.70 10.41
N VAL A 23 -10.27 -16.03 9.40
CA VAL A 23 -9.25 -15.00 9.59
C VAL A 23 -9.89 -13.81 10.31
N LYS A 24 -9.33 -13.46 11.47
CA LYS A 24 -9.76 -12.28 12.24
C LYS A 24 -8.83 -11.11 11.91
N PHE A 25 -9.41 -10.02 11.44
CA PHE A 25 -8.70 -8.78 11.16
C PHE A 25 -8.93 -7.82 12.33
N LYS A 26 -7.85 -7.51 13.06
CA LYS A 26 -7.89 -6.60 14.20
C LYS A 26 -7.16 -5.31 13.86
N ASN A 27 -7.73 -4.19 14.26
CA ASN A 27 -7.10 -2.87 14.19
C ASN A 27 -6.25 -2.60 15.44
N GLU A 28 -5.46 -3.59 15.84
CA GLU A 28 -4.57 -3.55 16.98
C GLU A 28 -3.17 -3.92 16.54
N PHE A 29 -2.17 -3.20 17.01
CA PHE A 29 -0.77 -3.48 16.75
C PHE A 29 0.11 -2.95 17.89
N ILE A 30 1.33 -3.50 17.99
CA ILE A 30 2.33 -3.03 18.94
C ILE A 30 3.05 -1.84 18.33
N LYS A 31 2.94 -0.66 18.96
CA LYS A 31 3.66 0.54 18.52
C LYS A 31 5.16 0.32 18.53
N VAL A 32 5.82 0.82 17.52
CA VAL A 32 7.28 0.78 17.41
C VAL A 32 7.85 1.95 18.22
N LYS A 33 8.96 1.71 18.90
CA LYS A 33 9.75 2.80 19.49
C LYS A 33 10.79 3.26 18.47
N VAL A 34 10.53 4.39 17.85
CA VAL A 34 11.46 5.06 16.97
C VAL A 34 12.35 5.98 17.82
N PRO A 35 13.67 6.07 17.54
CA PRO A 35 14.54 7.08 18.19
C PRO A 35 13.98 8.49 17.98
N ASN A 36 14.09 9.33 19.00
CA ASN A 36 13.58 10.70 18.94
C ASN A 36 14.59 11.73 18.42
N LYS A 37 15.85 11.32 18.17
CA LYS A 37 16.92 12.15 17.64
C LYS A 37 17.17 11.82 16.16
N LEU A 38 17.31 12.85 15.34
CA LEU A 38 17.52 12.69 13.90
C LEU A 38 18.81 11.92 13.58
N GLU A 39 19.85 12.14 14.36
CA GLU A 39 21.17 11.53 14.19
C GLU A 39 21.13 10.01 14.33
N GLU A 40 20.20 9.50 15.13
CA GLU A 40 20.03 8.07 15.45
C GLU A 40 19.21 7.32 14.39
N LEU A 41 18.41 8.03 13.55
CA LEU A 41 17.45 7.40 12.64
C LEU A 41 18.10 6.51 11.59
N ASP A 42 19.19 6.95 10.95
CA ASP A 42 19.86 6.14 9.92
C ASP A 42 20.43 4.86 10.51
N GLN A 43 21.04 4.96 11.72
CA GLN A 43 21.57 3.78 12.42
C GLN A 43 20.46 2.85 12.86
N TYR A 44 19.34 3.39 13.35
CA TYR A 44 18.15 2.60 13.68
C TYR A 44 17.64 1.81 12.46
N LEU A 45 17.48 2.47 11.31
CA LEU A 45 17.04 1.81 10.07
C LEU A 45 18.06 0.77 9.60
N LEU A 46 19.36 1.07 9.69
CA LEU A 46 20.41 0.11 9.35
C LEU A 46 20.30 -1.17 10.18
N VAL A 47 20.12 -1.04 11.50
CA VAL A 47 19.97 -2.19 12.41
C VAL A 47 18.70 -2.96 12.12
N GLU A 48 17.56 -2.28 11.88
CA GLU A 48 16.30 -2.96 11.57
C GLU A 48 16.36 -3.72 10.23
N GLU A 49 16.96 -3.13 9.21
CA GLU A 49 17.06 -3.73 7.88
C GLU A 49 18.15 -4.81 7.77
N SER A 50 19.21 -4.75 8.58
CA SER A 50 20.26 -5.79 8.61
C SER A 50 19.76 -7.17 9.08
N LYS A 51 18.57 -7.24 9.64
CA LYS A 51 17.93 -8.49 10.06
C LYS A 51 17.44 -9.33 8.88
N PHE A 52 17.45 -8.77 7.67
CA PHE A 52 16.87 -9.39 6.47
C PHE A 52 17.90 -9.45 5.34
N ASN A 53 17.85 -10.51 4.53
CA ASN A 53 18.51 -10.57 3.24
C ASN A 53 17.68 -9.81 2.22
N LEU A 54 18.03 -8.54 1.98
CA LEU A 54 17.24 -7.64 1.14
C LEU A 54 17.69 -7.68 -0.32
N GLU A 55 16.71 -7.63 -1.22
CA GLU A 55 16.94 -7.32 -2.63
C GLU A 55 17.55 -5.92 -2.74
N GLU A 56 18.38 -5.74 -3.75
CA GLU A 56 19.04 -4.45 -3.99
C GLU A 56 18.03 -3.29 -4.10
N ASN A 57 18.34 -2.17 -3.47
CA ASN A 57 17.51 -0.95 -3.50
C ASN A 57 16.08 -1.10 -2.95
N THR A 58 15.81 -2.05 -2.05
CA THR A 58 14.48 -2.25 -1.46
C THR A 58 14.37 -1.84 0.01
N LYS A 59 15.49 -1.58 0.69
CA LYS A 59 15.53 -1.23 2.11
C LYS A 59 14.74 0.04 2.45
N LYS A 60 14.30 0.13 3.71
CA LYS A 60 13.84 1.39 4.31
C LYS A 60 15.00 2.40 4.29
N GLU A 61 14.72 3.64 3.95
CA GLU A 61 15.74 4.70 4.04
C GLU A 61 15.12 6.09 4.15
N ILE A 62 15.88 7.00 4.75
CA ILE A 62 15.61 8.43 4.69
C ILE A 62 16.56 9.05 3.67
N ILE A 63 16.02 9.82 2.72
CA ILE A 63 16.82 10.72 1.90
C ILE A 63 16.67 12.12 2.48
N TRP A 64 17.74 12.62 3.05
CA TRP A 64 17.82 13.96 3.60
C TRP A 64 17.96 15.00 2.51
N ASN A 65 17.22 16.12 2.61
CA ASN A 65 17.25 17.17 1.57
C ASN A 65 18.61 17.90 1.51
N LYS A 66 19.09 18.38 2.65
CA LYS A 66 20.41 19.06 2.73
C LYS A 66 21.30 18.50 3.83
N GLY A 67 20.74 17.86 4.82
CA GLY A 67 21.40 17.32 5.98
C GLY A 67 20.36 16.78 6.96
N LYS A 68 20.82 16.27 8.12
CA LYS A 68 19.94 15.75 9.18
C LYS A 68 19.29 16.91 9.95
N GLU A 69 18.38 17.61 9.30
CA GLU A 69 17.61 18.72 9.88
C GLU A 69 16.12 18.57 9.60
N ILE A 70 15.27 19.17 10.44
CA ILE A 70 13.82 19.17 10.28
C ILE A 70 13.44 20.12 9.14
N THR A 71 12.85 19.61 8.07
CA THR A 71 12.36 20.40 6.94
C THR A 71 10.93 20.91 7.16
N LYS A 72 10.52 21.89 6.35
CA LYS A 72 9.12 22.40 6.36
C LYS A 72 8.12 21.30 6.07
N TYR A 73 8.43 20.44 5.09
CA TYR A 73 7.64 19.28 4.71
C TYR A 73 8.48 18.01 4.90
N SER A 74 7.84 16.92 5.27
CA SER A 74 8.38 15.58 5.13
C SER A 74 7.48 14.77 4.22
N VAL A 75 8.06 13.80 3.52
CA VAL A 75 7.33 12.87 2.67
C VAL A 75 7.53 11.46 3.22
N VAL A 76 6.45 10.71 3.34
CA VAL A 76 6.47 9.25 3.59
C VAL A 76 5.87 8.56 2.38
N TYR A 77 6.59 7.59 1.82
CA TYR A 77 6.11 6.81 0.70
C TYR A 77 5.80 5.37 1.10
N PHE A 78 4.57 4.94 0.82
CA PHE A 78 4.10 3.56 0.93
C PHE A 78 3.98 2.92 -0.45
N HIS A 79 4.74 1.87 -0.69
CA HIS A 79 4.77 1.13 -1.96
C HIS A 79 3.57 0.21 -2.17
N GLY A 80 3.35 -0.24 -3.40
CA GLY A 80 2.32 -1.21 -3.77
C GLY A 80 2.62 -2.63 -3.30
N PHE A 81 1.61 -3.51 -3.40
CA PHE A 81 1.73 -4.93 -3.08
C PHE A 81 2.76 -5.62 -3.98
N GLY A 82 3.67 -6.36 -3.36
CA GLY A 82 4.79 -7.00 -4.05
C GLY A 82 5.85 -6.05 -4.60
N SER A 83 5.73 -4.73 -4.40
CA SER A 83 6.64 -3.70 -4.91
C SER A 83 7.61 -3.20 -3.83
N SER A 84 8.36 -2.14 -4.14
CA SER A 84 9.31 -1.47 -3.25
C SER A 84 9.29 0.05 -3.45
N LYS A 85 10.23 0.77 -2.80
CA LYS A 85 10.42 2.23 -2.94
C LYS A 85 10.54 2.69 -4.40
N ASN A 86 11.05 1.85 -5.28
CA ASN A 86 11.21 2.16 -6.71
C ASN A 86 9.93 1.99 -7.54
N GLY A 87 8.85 1.52 -6.91
CA GLY A 87 7.58 1.23 -7.58
C GLY A 87 7.04 2.34 -8.47
N ILE A 88 7.17 3.60 -8.09
CA ILE A 88 6.81 4.78 -8.91
C ILE A 88 7.94 5.81 -9.01
N TYR A 89 9.20 5.36 -8.91
CA TYR A 89 10.33 6.25 -9.16
C TYR A 89 10.17 6.96 -10.52
N PRO A 90 10.45 8.28 -10.66
CA PRO A 90 11.01 9.19 -9.64
C PRO A 90 9.95 10.07 -8.92
N VAL A 91 8.66 9.74 -8.98
CA VAL A 91 7.58 10.64 -8.50
C VAL A 91 7.79 11.10 -7.05
N PRO A 92 7.99 10.21 -6.04
CA PRO A 92 8.17 10.65 -4.67
C PRO A 92 9.43 11.51 -4.49
N HIS A 93 10.52 11.16 -5.18
CA HIS A 93 11.76 11.91 -5.17
C HIS A 93 11.58 13.34 -5.71
N ASN A 94 10.92 13.45 -6.85
CA ASN A 94 10.69 14.76 -7.50
C ASN A 94 9.76 15.65 -6.67
N ILE A 95 8.74 15.08 -6.02
CA ILE A 95 7.86 15.81 -5.11
C ILE A 95 8.66 16.31 -3.90
N ALA A 96 9.44 15.43 -3.25
CA ALA A 96 10.26 15.79 -2.10
C ALA A 96 11.28 16.88 -2.47
N LYS A 97 12.01 16.73 -3.58
CA LYS A 97 12.96 17.72 -4.10
C LYS A 97 12.31 19.07 -4.34
N ALA A 98 11.17 19.12 -5.02
CA ALA A 98 10.46 20.37 -5.35
C ALA A 98 9.86 21.09 -4.11
N LEU A 99 9.68 20.35 -3.01
CA LEU A 99 9.23 20.88 -1.72
C LEU A 99 10.39 21.15 -0.75
N ASN A 100 11.63 20.88 -1.10
CA ASN A 100 12.79 20.87 -0.20
C ASN A 100 12.50 20.02 1.05
N ALA A 101 11.96 18.83 0.88
CA ALA A 101 11.51 17.95 1.94
C ALA A 101 12.45 16.76 2.14
N ASN A 102 12.63 16.33 3.38
CA ASN A 102 13.14 15.01 3.67
C ASN A 102 12.10 13.96 3.26
N ILE A 103 12.55 12.79 2.81
CA ILE A 103 11.65 11.71 2.42
C ILE A 103 12.06 10.40 3.09
N PHE A 104 11.08 9.70 3.64
CA PHE A 104 11.22 8.34 4.16
C PHE A 104 10.50 7.34 3.25
N PHE A 105 11.23 6.32 2.83
CA PHE A 105 10.71 5.20 2.08
C PHE A 105 10.43 4.03 3.01
N ALA A 106 9.16 3.76 3.26
CA ALA A 106 8.72 2.63 4.06
C ALA A 106 8.88 1.30 3.30
N ARG A 107 9.09 0.22 4.02
CA ARG A 107 9.03 -1.15 3.52
C ARG A 107 8.10 -1.96 4.41
N LEU A 108 6.98 -2.41 3.84
CA LEU A 108 6.03 -3.27 4.54
C LEU A 108 6.64 -4.68 4.66
N LYS A 109 6.49 -5.29 5.83
CA LYS A 109 7.04 -6.62 6.16
C LYS A 109 6.79 -7.65 5.06
N GLY A 110 7.83 -8.40 4.74
CA GLY A 110 7.83 -9.40 3.67
C GLY A 110 8.24 -8.87 2.30
N HIS A 111 8.15 -7.56 2.05
CA HIS A 111 8.55 -6.98 0.77
C HIS A 111 10.06 -6.77 0.69
N GLY A 112 10.61 -6.89 -0.53
CA GLY A 112 12.02 -6.62 -0.80
C GLY A 112 13.00 -7.58 -0.14
N ILE A 113 12.55 -8.75 0.31
CA ILE A 113 13.37 -9.79 0.93
C ILE A 113 13.65 -10.87 -0.11
N ASP A 114 14.93 -11.21 -0.31
CA ASP A 114 15.38 -12.25 -1.25
C ASP A 114 15.29 -13.64 -0.63
N GLU A 115 14.09 -14.02 -0.21
CA GLU A 115 13.79 -15.33 0.34
C GLU A 115 12.46 -15.83 -0.21
N LYS A 116 12.40 -17.15 -0.46
CA LYS A 116 11.19 -17.79 -1.00
C LYS A 116 9.97 -17.58 -0.09
N ASP A 117 10.17 -17.62 1.22
CA ASP A 117 9.11 -17.57 2.23
C ASP A 117 9.00 -16.23 2.94
N ALA A 118 9.45 -15.13 2.30
CA ALA A 118 9.48 -13.78 2.84
C ALA A 118 8.15 -13.31 3.45
N PHE A 119 7.03 -13.75 2.90
CA PHE A 119 5.69 -13.39 3.39
C PHE A 119 5.05 -14.43 4.31
N LYS A 120 5.72 -15.53 4.59
CA LYS A 120 5.17 -16.60 5.45
C LYS A 120 4.87 -16.06 6.85
N GLY A 121 3.62 -16.22 7.28
CA GLY A 121 3.17 -15.77 8.60
C GLY A 121 2.98 -14.26 8.73
N VAL A 122 3.15 -13.48 7.67
CA VAL A 122 2.86 -12.03 7.67
C VAL A 122 1.37 -11.80 7.94
N LYS A 123 1.08 -10.85 8.83
CA LYS A 123 -0.26 -10.47 9.26
C LYS A 123 -0.53 -9.00 8.95
N THR A 124 -1.80 -8.62 8.90
CA THR A 124 -2.21 -7.22 8.77
C THR A 124 -1.56 -6.33 9.84
N GLN A 125 -1.49 -6.82 11.09
CA GLN A 125 -0.88 -6.11 12.21
C GLN A 125 0.60 -5.79 12.02
N ASP A 126 1.35 -6.63 11.28
CA ASP A 126 2.73 -6.33 10.94
C ASP A 126 2.81 -5.08 10.05
N TRP A 127 1.91 -4.97 9.07
CA TRP A 127 1.85 -3.80 8.20
C TRP A 127 1.33 -2.55 8.90
N LEU A 128 0.35 -2.70 9.84
CA LEU A 128 -0.08 -1.57 10.67
C LEU A 128 1.08 -1.02 11.50
N ARG A 129 1.94 -1.90 12.02
CA ARG A 129 3.15 -1.53 12.73
C ARG A 129 4.15 -0.79 11.85
N ASP A 130 4.38 -1.28 10.61
CA ASP A 130 5.28 -0.63 9.65
C ASP A 130 4.74 0.77 9.23
N ILE A 131 3.41 0.93 9.14
CA ILE A 131 2.78 2.21 8.87
C ILE A 131 2.96 3.17 10.06
N ASP A 132 2.74 2.70 11.30
CA ASP A 132 2.97 3.49 12.51
C ASP A 132 4.42 3.98 12.60
N GLU A 133 5.40 3.10 12.36
CA GLU A 133 6.81 3.46 12.28
C GLU A 133 7.05 4.59 11.28
N ALA A 134 6.47 4.46 10.09
CA ALA A 134 6.64 5.43 9.03
C ALA A 134 6.04 6.79 9.38
N ILE A 135 4.88 6.83 10.04
CA ILE A 135 4.27 8.07 10.52
C ILE A 135 5.14 8.71 11.61
N GLN A 136 5.67 7.94 12.56
CA GLN A 136 6.57 8.46 13.59
C GLN A 136 7.83 9.07 12.98
N ILE A 137 8.50 8.38 12.05
CA ILE A 137 9.68 8.91 11.34
C ILE A 137 9.30 10.17 10.55
N GLY A 138 8.21 10.13 9.79
CA GLY A 138 7.75 11.26 9.00
C GLY A 138 7.52 12.54 9.82
N LYS A 139 6.98 12.40 11.04
CA LYS A 139 6.80 13.52 11.99
C LYS A 139 8.12 14.08 12.54
N LEU A 140 9.12 13.22 12.71
CA LEU A 140 10.43 13.66 13.21
C LEU A 140 11.22 14.44 12.16
N ILE A 141 11.16 14.02 10.88
CA ILE A 141 11.99 14.59 9.83
C ILE A 141 11.39 15.82 9.14
N GLY A 142 10.15 16.22 9.49
CA GLY A 142 9.53 17.44 8.94
C GLY A 142 8.32 17.92 9.72
N LYS A 143 7.99 19.22 9.58
CA LYS A 143 6.90 19.88 10.31
C LYS A 143 5.51 19.58 9.73
N LYS A 144 5.42 19.26 8.45
CA LYS A 144 4.17 18.98 7.72
C LYS A 144 4.33 17.67 6.96
N LEU A 145 3.72 16.61 7.50
CA LEU A 145 3.83 15.27 6.94
C LEU A 145 2.91 15.11 5.72
N ILE A 146 3.50 14.73 4.60
CA ILE A 146 2.83 14.36 3.35
C ILE A 146 2.95 12.85 3.18
N ILE A 147 1.85 12.16 2.93
CA ILE A 147 1.88 10.73 2.65
C ILE A 147 1.63 10.50 1.16
N ILE A 148 2.49 9.69 0.53
CA ILE A 148 2.30 9.20 -0.84
C ILE A 148 2.06 7.69 -0.76
N GLY A 149 0.96 7.20 -1.34
CA GLY A 149 0.64 5.78 -1.36
C GLY A 149 0.25 5.28 -2.74
N THR A 150 0.84 4.15 -3.16
CA THR A 150 0.55 3.52 -4.45
C THR A 150 -0.13 2.17 -4.24
N SER A 151 -1.28 1.92 -4.90
CA SER A 151 -1.99 0.64 -4.84
C SER A 151 -2.26 0.23 -3.39
N ASN A 152 -1.70 -0.88 -2.90
CA ASN A 152 -1.80 -1.28 -1.49
C ASN A 152 -1.17 -0.24 -0.53
N GLY A 153 -0.14 0.49 -0.96
CA GLY A 153 0.39 1.64 -0.23
C GLY A 153 -0.63 2.78 -0.12
N GLY A 154 -1.54 2.89 -1.09
CA GLY A 154 -2.69 3.79 -1.02
C GLY A 154 -3.70 3.35 0.06
N THR A 155 -3.92 2.04 0.23
CA THR A 155 -4.70 1.48 1.34
C THR A 155 -4.04 1.81 2.69
N ALA A 156 -2.72 1.65 2.78
CA ALA A 156 -1.93 2.01 3.96
C ALA A 156 -2.04 3.51 4.29
N ALA A 157 -1.96 4.36 3.26
CA ALA A 157 -2.15 5.79 3.41
C ALA A 157 -3.55 6.14 3.95
N ILE A 158 -4.62 5.53 3.41
CA ILE A 158 -5.99 5.77 3.87
C ILE A 158 -6.15 5.35 5.33
N TRP A 159 -5.66 4.17 5.71
CA TRP A 159 -5.65 3.75 7.11
C TRP A 159 -4.91 4.75 8.01
N ALA A 160 -3.77 5.29 7.55
CA ALA A 160 -3.03 6.31 8.29
C ALA A 160 -3.82 7.62 8.42
N LEU A 161 -4.57 8.05 7.38
CA LEU A 161 -5.43 9.25 7.43
C LEU A 161 -6.54 9.12 8.48
N GLU A 162 -7.08 7.91 8.69
CA GLU A 162 -8.09 7.62 9.71
C GLU A 162 -7.48 7.58 11.12
N THR A 163 -6.28 7.02 11.23
CA THR A 163 -5.64 6.75 12.54
C THR A 163 -4.88 7.97 13.08
N TYR A 164 -4.31 8.81 12.19
CA TYR A 164 -3.46 9.95 12.52
C TYR A 164 -3.95 11.27 11.89
N PRO A 165 -5.23 11.66 12.11
CA PRO A 165 -5.84 12.78 11.38
C PRO A 165 -5.23 14.15 11.70
N THR A 166 -4.54 14.29 12.82
CA THR A 166 -3.91 15.53 13.26
C THR A 166 -2.44 15.65 12.86
N GLU A 167 -1.80 14.53 12.57
CA GLU A 167 -0.38 14.44 12.23
C GLU A 167 -0.11 14.64 10.75
N ILE A 168 -1.08 14.34 9.89
CA ILE A 168 -0.91 14.31 8.45
C ILE A 168 -1.42 15.59 7.82
N HIS A 169 -0.56 16.26 7.06
CA HIS A 169 -0.89 17.50 6.36
C HIS A 169 -1.67 17.26 5.07
N SER A 170 -1.26 16.29 4.27
CA SER A 170 -1.93 15.93 3.01
C SER A 170 -1.57 14.53 2.53
N ALA A 171 -2.39 13.98 1.63
CA ALA A 171 -2.19 12.69 1.02
C ALA A 171 -2.12 12.76 -0.50
N VAL A 172 -1.32 11.87 -1.09
CA VAL A 172 -1.13 11.67 -2.52
C VAL A 172 -1.40 10.21 -2.84
N LEU A 173 -2.45 9.90 -3.56
CA LEU A 173 -2.87 8.54 -3.83
C LEU A 173 -2.72 8.20 -5.31
N VAL A 174 -2.03 7.10 -5.60
CA VAL A 174 -1.86 6.57 -6.95
C VAL A 174 -2.53 5.21 -7.02
N SER A 175 -3.65 5.12 -7.74
CA SER A 175 -4.42 3.88 -7.93
C SER A 175 -4.65 3.09 -6.62
N PRO A 176 -5.20 3.72 -5.56
CA PRO A 176 -5.29 3.08 -4.25
C PRO A 176 -6.14 1.81 -4.30
N ASN A 177 -5.71 0.77 -3.61
CA ASN A 177 -6.44 -0.48 -3.51
C ASN A 177 -7.57 -0.39 -2.46
N ILE A 178 -8.68 0.22 -2.83
CA ILE A 178 -9.91 0.22 -1.99
C ILE A 178 -10.55 -1.17 -2.00
N SER A 179 -10.47 -1.87 -3.13
CA SER A 179 -10.87 -3.26 -3.30
C SER A 179 -10.16 -3.84 -4.53
N PRO A 180 -9.59 -5.04 -4.45
CA PRO A 180 -9.07 -5.72 -5.62
C PRO A 180 -10.16 -5.95 -6.69
N LYS A 181 -9.75 -5.90 -7.96
CA LYS A 181 -10.63 -6.22 -9.11
C LYS A 181 -11.03 -7.70 -9.09
N ASP A 182 -10.09 -8.59 -8.77
CA ASP A 182 -10.36 -10.03 -8.66
C ASP A 182 -11.08 -10.33 -7.34
N LYS A 183 -12.38 -10.59 -7.46
CA LYS A 183 -13.23 -10.90 -6.30
C LYS A 183 -12.93 -12.25 -5.65
N LYS A 184 -12.12 -13.11 -6.26
CA LYS A 184 -11.65 -14.37 -5.65
C LYS A 184 -10.82 -14.12 -4.39
N THR A 185 -10.17 -12.95 -4.28
CA THR A 185 -9.48 -12.53 -3.07
C THR A 185 -10.40 -12.46 -1.84
N ASN A 186 -11.71 -12.25 -2.05
CA ASN A 186 -12.70 -12.22 -0.97
C ASN A 186 -12.90 -13.60 -0.30
N LEU A 187 -12.42 -14.69 -0.92
CA LEU A 187 -12.45 -16.03 -0.32
C LEU A 187 -11.84 -16.03 1.09
N ILE A 188 -10.84 -15.17 1.32
CA ILE A 188 -10.16 -15.02 2.63
C ILE A 188 -11.13 -14.63 3.77
N TYR A 189 -12.24 -13.98 3.46
CA TYR A 189 -13.22 -13.53 4.47
C TYR A 189 -14.17 -14.64 4.93
N TYR A 190 -14.26 -15.73 4.18
CA TYR A 190 -15.21 -16.81 4.44
C TYR A 190 -14.63 -17.88 5.39
N PRO A 191 -15.51 -18.72 5.98
CA PRO A 191 -15.12 -19.93 6.68
C PRO A 191 -14.14 -20.77 5.85
N TRP A 192 -13.07 -21.26 6.48
CA TRP A 192 -12.03 -22.05 5.82
C TRP A 192 -11.28 -21.30 4.68
N GLY A 193 -11.51 -20.00 4.47
CA GLY A 193 -10.98 -19.25 3.33
C GLY A 193 -9.47 -19.33 3.21
N ARG A 194 -8.73 -19.23 4.32
CA ARG A 194 -7.27 -19.40 4.34
C ARG A 194 -6.86 -20.80 3.89
N GLN A 195 -7.48 -21.84 4.46
CA GLN A 195 -7.16 -23.24 4.17
C GLN A 195 -7.47 -23.59 2.71
N ILE A 196 -8.62 -23.14 2.21
CA ILE A 196 -9.02 -23.32 0.81
C ILE A 196 -8.03 -22.59 -0.12
N ALA A 197 -7.64 -21.37 0.20
CA ALA A 197 -6.65 -20.65 -0.59
C ALA A 197 -5.31 -21.38 -0.65
N TYR A 198 -4.83 -21.91 0.49
CA TYR A 198 -3.63 -22.74 0.52
C TYR A 198 -3.76 -24.03 -0.29
N LEU A 199 -4.90 -24.71 -0.20
CA LEU A 199 -5.16 -25.95 -0.95
C LEU A 199 -5.15 -25.70 -2.48
N ILE A 200 -5.81 -24.62 -2.93
CA ILE A 200 -5.92 -24.31 -4.36
C ILE A 200 -4.59 -23.83 -4.96
N THR A 201 -3.81 -23.07 -4.19
CA THR A 201 -2.62 -22.39 -4.71
C THR A 201 -1.30 -23.05 -4.32
N GLY A 202 -1.33 -24.06 -3.45
CA GLY A 202 -0.12 -24.60 -2.84
C GLY A 202 0.59 -23.60 -1.92
N GLY A 203 -0.14 -22.61 -1.41
CA GLY A 203 0.39 -21.57 -0.51
C GLY A 203 0.99 -20.36 -1.23
N TYR A 204 1.03 -20.35 -2.57
CA TYR A 204 1.66 -19.28 -3.35
C TYR A 204 0.71 -18.69 -4.39
N ASN A 205 0.68 -17.37 -4.45
CA ASN A 205 0.05 -16.65 -5.54
C ASN A 205 1.05 -16.53 -6.70
N LYS A 206 0.78 -17.25 -7.78
CA LYS A 206 1.57 -17.14 -9.01
C LYS A 206 0.90 -16.09 -9.91
N PRO A 207 1.55 -14.96 -10.20
CA PRO A 207 0.98 -13.99 -11.13
C PRO A 207 0.77 -14.64 -12.50
N LYS A 208 -0.43 -14.49 -13.06
CA LYS A 208 -0.72 -14.96 -14.43
C LYS A 208 0.03 -14.06 -15.41
N THR A 209 1.06 -14.57 -16.03
CA THR A 209 1.81 -13.88 -17.08
C THR A 209 1.02 -13.88 -18.39
N ARG A 210 0.43 -12.75 -18.76
CA ARG A 210 0.07 -12.45 -20.13
C ARG A 210 1.31 -11.89 -20.84
N GLU A 211 1.40 -12.04 -22.17
CA GLU A 211 2.56 -11.59 -22.95
C GLU A 211 2.87 -10.07 -22.81
N SER A 212 1.82 -9.23 -22.71
CA SER A 212 1.95 -7.82 -22.35
C SER A 212 2.56 -7.58 -20.95
N LYS A 213 2.53 -8.58 -20.08
CA LYS A 213 3.16 -8.56 -18.75
C LYS A 213 4.61 -9.05 -18.78
N ARG A 214 5.11 -9.58 -19.86
CA ARG A 214 6.49 -10.06 -19.95
C ARG A 214 7.49 -8.90 -19.94
N ILE A 215 7.24 -7.87 -20.74
CA ILE A 215 8.08 -6.66 -20.76
C ILE A 215 7.98 -5.93 -19.43
N GLU A 216 6.76 -5.80 -18.89
CA GLU A 216 6.54 -5.26 -17.54
C GLU A 216 7.31 -6.08 -16.50
N HIS A 217 7.25 -7.40 -16.57
CA HIS A 217 7.94 -8.29 -15.64
C HIS A 217 9.47 -8.14 -15.69
N GLU A 218 10.06 -8.02 -16.87
CA GLU A 218 11.52 -7.84 -17.00
C GLU A 218 11.99 -6.50 -16.42
N VAL A 219 11.21 -5.43 -16.60
CA VAL A 219 11.57 -4.08 -16.10
C VAL A 219 11.31 -3.92 -14.61
N ILE A 220 10.25 -4.53 -14.07
CA ILE A 220 9.88 -4.38 -12.66
C ILE A 220 10.41 -5.48 -11.75
N LYS A 221 10.88 -6.61 -12.33
CA LYS A 221 11.42 -7.76 -11.59
C LYS A 221 12.45 -7.39 -10.52
N PRO A 222 13.39 -6.46 -10.75
CA PRO A 222 14.34 -6.04 -9.72
C PRO A 222 13.72 -5.33 -8.51
N PHE A 223 12.47 -4.89 -8.62
CA PHE A 223 11.78 -4.09 -7.59
C PHE A 223 10.60 -4.81 -6.97
N HIS A 224 10.30 -6.04 -7.40
CA HIS A 224 9.15 -6.80 -6.96
C HIS A 224 9.56 -8.11 -6.28
N SER A 225 8.84 -8.44 -5.22
CA SER A 225 9.00 -9.72 -4.54
C SER A 225 8.75 -10.89 -5.50
N LYS A 226 9.70 -11.83 -5.57
CA LYS A 226 9.71 -12.96 -6.51
C LYS A 226 8.50 -13.87 -6.35
N LEU A 227 8.08 -14.10 -5.10
CA LEU A 227 6.93 -14.94 -4.75
C LEU A 227 6.07 -14.25 -3.70
N GLN A 228 4.78 -14.47 -3.78
CA GLN A 228 3.80 -13.94 -2.85
C GLN A 228 3.04 -15.12 -2.22
N GLN A 229 3.23 -15.34 -0.94
CA GLN A 229 2.49 -16.36 -0.20
C GLN A 229 1.04 -15.91 0.04
N VAL A 230 0.14 -16.86 0.27
CA VAL A 230 -1.27 -16.60 0.64
C VAL A 230 -1.36 -15.68 1.86
N ASP A 231 -0.42 -15.77 2.80
CA ASP A 231 -0.41 -14.91 4.00
C ASP A 231 -0.29 -13.42 3.63
N SER A 232 0.44 -13.06 2.57
CA SER A 232 0.50 -11.66 2.10
C SER A 232 -0.84 -11.18 1.54
N ILE A 233 -1.58 -12.07 0.83
CA ILE A 233 -2.94 -11.76 0.37
C ILE A 233 -3.87 -11.54 1.56
N ILE A 234 -3.74 -12.37 2.61
CA ILE A 234 -4.51 -12.22 3.84
C ILE A 234 -4.20 -10.88 4.51
N ALA A 235 -2.91 -10.50 4.61
CA ALA A 235 -2.51 -9.23 5.19
C ALA A 235 -3.06 -8.04 4.39
N MET A 236 -2.99 -8.08 3.05
CA MET A 236 -3.55 -7.09 2.15
C MET A 236 -5.07 -6.97 2.32
N MET A 237 -5.78 -8.09 2.29
CA MET A 237 -7.24 -8.09 2.42
C MET A 237 -7.68 -7.64 3.81
N GLY A 238 -6.87 -7.90 4.84
CA GLY A 238 -7.11 -7.37 6.18
C GLY A 238 -7.05 -5.84 6.21
N LEU A 239 -6.04 -5.25 5.58
CA LEU A 239 -5.91 -3.79 5.48
C LEU A 239 -7.07 -3.19 4.66
N VAL A 240 -7.43 -3.81 3.52
CA VAL A 240 -8.61 -3.43 2.72
C VAL A 240 -9.89 -3.50 3.57
N LYS A 241 -10.06 -4.54 4.39
CA LYS A 241 -11.23 -4.67 5.25
C LYS A 241 -11.28 -3.57 6.32
N LEU A 242 -10.15 -3.24 6.92
CA LEU A 242 -10.08 -2.21 7.96
C LEU A 242 -10.52 -0.85 7.42
N ILE A 243 -10.00 -0.38 6.29
CA ILE A 243 -10.40 0.91 5.71
C ILE A 243 -11.86 0.94 5.23
N ASN A 244 -12.44 -0.21 4.87
CA ASN A 244 -13.83 -0.31 4.46
C ASN A 244 -14.80 -0.62 5.63
N SER A 245 -14.31 -0.67 6.87
CA SER A 245 -15.17 -0.93 8.05
C SER A 245 -15.92 0.31 8.52
N HIS A 246 -15.53 1.49 8.06
CA HIS A 246 -16.13 2.79 8.35
C HIS A 246 -16.38 3.55 7.05
N GLY A 247 -17.16 4.62 7.11
CA GLY A 247 -17.29 5.55 5.98
C GLY A 247 -16.09 6.50 5.91
N PHE A 248 -15.82 7.02 4.72
CA PHE A 248 -14.67 7.92 4.47
C PHE A 248 -14.99 9.41 4.71
N ASP A 249 -16.22 9.73 5.09
CA ASP A 249 -16.73 11.09 5.33
C ASP A 249 -16.04 11.80 6.49
N LYS A 250 -15.50 11.06 7.44
CA LYS A 250 -14.76 11.58 8.60
C LYS A 250 -13.34 12.02 8.27
N ILE A 251 -12.74 11.54 7.19
CA ILE A 251 -11.38 11.94 6.77
C ILE A 251 -11.45 13.34 6.17
N LYS A 252 -10.79 14.32 6.82
CA LYS A 252 -10.82 15.74 6.42
C LYS A 252 -9.49 16.25 5.88
N ILE A 253 -8.47 15.42 5.79
CA ILE A 253 -7.14 15.78 5.32
C ILE A 253 -7.17 16.03 3.81
N PRO A 254 -6.56 17.11 3.30
CA PRO A 254 -6.52 17.36 1.84
C PRO A 254 -5.84 16.21 1.08
N MET A 255 -6.44 15.82 -0.05
CA MET A 255 -5.98 14.67 -0.84
C MET A 255 -5.93 14.99 -2.34
N ILE A 256 -4.89 14.50 -3.01
CA ILE A 256 -4.83 14.43 -4.47
C ILE A 256 -4.74 12.97 -4.91
N ILE A 257 -5.46 12.61 -5.97
CA ILE A 257 -5.56 11.23 -6.44
C ILE A 257 -5.47 11.14 -7.97
N ILE A 258 -4.76 10.10 -8.44
CA ILE A 258 -4.71 9.70 -9.85
C ILE A 258 -4.94 8.20 -9.96
N TYR A 259 -5.77 7.78 -10.90
CA TYR A 259 -6.04 6.35 -11.17
C TYR A 259 -6.63 6.15 -12.58
N PRO A 260 -6.40 5.00 -13.23
CA PRO A 260 -7.03 4.67 -14.51
C PRO A 260 -8.51 4.32 -14.31
N PRO A 261 -9.45 4.90 -15.10
CA PRO A 261 -10.88 4.56 -14.98
C PRO A 261 -11.19 3.08 -15.27
N LYS A 262 -10.36 2.42 -16.06
CA LYS A 262 -10.48 0.98 -16.41
C LYS A 262 -9.31 0.16 -15.82
N ASP A 263 -8.99 0.38 -14.56
CA ASP A 263 -7.92 -0.32 -13.87
C ASP A 263 -8.16 -1.84 -13.87
N PRO A 264 -7.20 -2.68 -14.32
CA PRO A 264 -7.35 -4.13 -14.35
C PRO A 264 -7.03 -4.81 -13.01
N THR A 265 -6.43 -4.11 -12.06
CA THR A 265 -5.91 -4.65 -10.81
C THR A 265 -6.79 -4.31 -9.62
N VAL A 266 -7.22 -3.05 -9.53
CA VAL A 266 -8.13 -2.56 -8.48
C VAL A 266 -9.50 -2.19 -9.05
N ASP A 267 -10.51 -2.18 -8.21
CA ASP A 267 -11.87 -1.85 -8.60
C ASP A 267 -12.06 -0.31 -8.64
N SER A 268 -12.04 0.25 -9.85
CA SER A 268 -12.20 1.69 -10.06
C SER A 268 -13.54 2.23 -9.56
N ASN A 269 -14.60 1.41 -9.55
CA ASN A 269 -15.90 1.82 -8.99
C ASN A 269 -15.79 2.03 -7.47
N LYS A 270 -14.95 1.23 -6.79
CA LYS A 270 -14.68 1.41 -5.36
C LYS A 270 -13.80 2.64 -5.10
N ILE A 271 -12.89 2.99 -6.00
CA ILE A 271 -12.16 4.26 -5.94
C ILE A 271 -13.13 5.44 -6.11
N ASN A 272 -14.04 5.38 -7.07
CA ASN A 272 -15.07 6.42 -7.27
C ASN A 272 -15.97 6.56 -6.03
N GLN A 273 -16.41 5.44 -5.44
CA GLN A 273 -17.18 5.45 -4.20
C GLN A 273 -16.41 6.13 -3.07
N PHE A 274 -15.14 5.75 -2.86
CA PHE A 274 -14.25 6.38 -1.88
C PHE A 274 -14.15 7.89 -2.10
N ILE A 275 -13.92 8.34 -3.33
CA ILE A 275 -13.81 9.76 -3.66
C ILE A 275 -15.12 10.50 -3.34
N ASN A 276 -16.27 9.93 -3.69
CA ASN A 276 -17.56 10.54 -3.44
C ASN A 276 -17.85 10.67 -1.94
N GLU A 277 -17.52 9.66 -1.15
CA GLU A 277 -17.71 9.64 0.30
C GLU A 277 -16.68 10.46 1.07
N TYR A 278 -15.52 10.77 0.46
CA TYR A 278 -14.42 11.46 1.13
C TYR A 278 -14.81 12.84 1.63
N GLY A 279 -14.65 13.09 2.91
CA GLY A 279 -15.15 14.30 3.57
C GLY A 279 -14.21 15.50 3.53
N GLY A 280 -12.95 15.34 3.10
CA GLY A 280 -11.94 16.39 2.98
C GLY A 280 -11.89 17.04 1.60
N TYR A 281 -11.07 18.09 1.48
CA TYR A 281 -10.75 18.68 0.18
C TYR A 281 -9.98 17.65 -0.67
N LYS A 282 -10.49 17.39 -1.86
CA LYS A 282 -9.94 16.40 -2.79
C LYS A 282 -9.75 16.98 -4.17
N LYS A 283 -8.70 16.51 -4.86
CA LYS A 283 -8.44 16.82 -6.25
C LYS A 283 -8.15 15.54 -7.02
N GLU A 284 -8.96 15.25 -8.02
CA GLU A 284 -8.71 14.19 -8.97
C GLU A 284 -7.86 14.72 -10.12
N ILE A 285 -6.87 13.92 -10.54
CA ILE A 285 -6.07 14.19 -11.73
C ILE A 285 -6.54 13.25 -12.84
N PRO A 286 -7.17 13.77 -13.89
CA PRO A 286 -7.60 12.95 -15.00
C PRO A 286 -6.38 12.39 -15.73
N ILE A 287 -6.45 11.13 -16.12
CA ILE A 287 -5.47 10.51 -17.02
C ILE A 287 -5.90 10.87 -18.44
N THR A 288 -5.16 11.76 -19.07
CA THR A 288 -5.44 12.24 -20.44
C THR A 288 -4.81 11.37 -21.51
N LEU A 289 -3.77 10.58 -21.17
CA LEU A 289 -3.01 9.78 -22.11
C LEU A 289 -2.77 8.37 -21.57
N ILE A 290 -3.19 7.37 -22.31
CA ILE A 290 -2.98 5.95 -22.01
C ILE A 290 -1.75 5.45 -22.76
N GLU A 291 -0.68 6.19 -22.76
CA GLU A 291 0.63 5.74 -23.28
C GLU A 291 1.42 5.01 -22.18
N SER A 292 0.75 4.18 -21.41
CA SER A 292 1.39 3.40 -20.36
C SER A 292 1.07 1.93 -20.58
N TYR A 293 2.10 1.12 -20.75
CA TYR A 293 1.95 -0.34 -20.76
C TYR A 293 1.47 -0.87 -19.40
N HIS A 294 1.69 -0.10 -18.32
CA HIS A 294 1.20 -0.42 -17.00
C HIS A 294 -0.18 0.19 -16.76
N SER A 295 -1.19 -0.56 -17.11
CA SER A 295 -2.59 -0.11 -17.04
C SER A 295 -3.13 0.12 -15.62
N HIS A 296 -2.40 -0.27 -14.58
CA HIS A 296 -2.76 -0.05 -13.18
C HIS A 296 -2.11 1.21 -12.60
N VAL A 297 -0.81 1.39 -12.77
CA VAL A 297 -0.06 2.53 -12.22
C VAL A 297 0.35 3.47 -13.36
N PRO A 298 -0.30 4.64 -13.50
CA PRO A 298 -0.13 5.49 -14.67
C PRO A 298 1.11 6.39 -14.65
N VAL A 299 1.85 6.42 -13.53
CA VAL A 299 2.99 7.31 -13.30
C VAL A 299 4.24 6.53 -12.90
N GLY A 300 5.41 7.08 -13.25
CA GLY A 300 6.73 6.48 -13.01
C GLY A 300 7.59 6.57 -14.25
N ASN A 301 8.91 6.49 -14.10
CA ASN A 301 9.88 6.68 -15.20
C ASN A 301 10.41 5.37 -15.76
N HIS A 302 9.60 4.32 -15.74
CA HIS A 302 9.95 3.08 -16.40
C HIS A 302 9.51 3.15 -17.87
N SER A 303 10.17 2.42 -18.75
CA SER A 303 9.89 2.39 -20.19
C SER A 303 8.44 2.04 -20.56
N TYR A 304 7.70 1.49 -19.63
CA TYR A 304 6.30 1.08 -19.77
C TYR A 304 5.29 2.04 -19.09
N ARG A 305 5.74 3.19 -18.55
CA ARG A 305 4.86 4.20 -17.95
C ARG A 305 4.99 5.54 -18.68
N SER A 306 3.92 6.33 -18.63
CA SER A 306 3.89 7.64 -19.27
C SER A 306 4.78 8.66 -18.57
N ALA A 307 5.84 9.10 -19.23
CA ALA A 307 6.69 10.20 -18.76
C ALA A 307 5.90 11.50 -18.63
N GLN A 308 4.94 11.73 -19.55
CA GLN A 308 4.08 12.91 -19.53
C GLN A 308 3.14 12.91 -18.33
N ASN A 309 2.43 11.81 -18.05
CA ASN A 309 1.62 11.67 -16.84
C ASN A 309 2.46 11.85 -15.57
N THR A 310 3.68 11.34 -15.57
CA THR A 310 4.62 11.44 -14.45
C THR A 310 4.99 12.91 -14.16
N SER A 311 5.38 13.65 -15.20
CA SER A 311 5.74 15.07 -15.08
C SER A 311 4.53 15.91 -14.68
N TYR A 312 3.41 15.71 -15.34
CA TYR A 312 2.15 16.42 -15.08
C TYR A 312 1.68 16.18 -13.64
N PHE A 313 1.57 14.91 -13.22
CA PHE A 313 1.15 14.55 -11.88
C PHE A 313 2.07 15.12 -10.80
N THR A 314 3.39 15.06 -10.99
CA THR A 314 4.37 15.63 -10.07
C THR A 314 4.14 17.13 -9.89
N LYS A 315 4.01 17.88 -10.99
CA LYS A 315 3.77 19.31 -10.96
C LYS A 315 2.46 19.65 -10.23
N TYR A 316 1.35 19.00 -10.61
CA TYR A 316 0.06 19.25 -9.98
C TYR A 316 0.04 18.91 -8.50
N THR A 317 0.75 17.86 -8.10
CA THR A 317 0.87 17.48 -6.69
C THR A 317 1.62 18.53 -5.88
N VAL A 318 2.74 19.03 -6.40
CA VAL A 318 3.51 20.09 -5.75
C VAL A 318 2.70 21.39 -5.63
N ASP A 319 2.01 21.78 -6.70
CA ASP A 319 1.15 22.98 -6.71
C ASP A 319 -0.03 22.83 -5.72
N PHE A 320 -0.64 21.65 -5.67
CA PHE A 320 -1.69 21.32 -4.71
C PHE A 320 -1.22 21.49 -3.28
N ILE A 321 -0.08 20.86 -2.93
CA ILE A 321 0.47 20.88 -1.57
C ILE A 321 0.82 22.33 -1.15
N LYS A 322 1.42 23.11 -2.04
CA LYS A 322 1.79 24.50 -1.76
C LYS A 322 0.57 25.42 -1.54
N LYS A 323 -0.58 25.10 -2.14
CA LYS A 323 -1.84 25.86 -2.02
C LYS A 323 -2.65 25.51 -0.78
N ILE A 324 -2.40 24.39 -0.13
CA ILE A 324 -3.09 24.02 1.11
C ILE A 324 -2.72 25.02 2.19
N LYS A 325 -3.72 25.81 2.63
CA LYS A 325 -3.55 26.72 3.78
C LYS A 325 -3.23 25.89 5.02
N SER A 326 -2.26 26.35 5.81
CA SER A 326 -2.04 25.80 7.15
C SER A 326 -3.29 26.09 7.99
N LYS A 327 -3.84 25.06 8.59
CA LYS A 327 -4.79 25.24 9.69
C LYS A 327 -4.08 25.79 10.90
#